data_88faa02fe2dd3885478a056d4f8495ea
#
_entry.id   88faa02fe2dd3885478a056d4f8495ea
#
_cell.length_a   1.000
_cell.length_b   1.000
_cell.length_c   1.000
_cell.angle_alpha   90.00
_cell.angle_beta   90.00
_cell.angle_gamma   90.00
#
_symmetry.space_group_name_H-M   'P 1'
#
loop_
_entity.id
_entity.type
_entity.pdbx_description
1 polymer ?
#
loop_
_entity_poly.entity_id
_entity_poly.type
_entity_poly.pdbx_seq_one_letter_code
_entity_poly.pdbx_strand_id
1 'polypeptide(L)' 'MKISEIRELTTAELAERIEAEVAKYSDMKFNHNIPPVEDHSQIKKLRRDIARMKCELRQRELNN' A
#
# COMPACT_ATOMS: atom_id res chain seq x y z
N MET A 1 3.66 5.81 -5.14
CA MET A 1 4.26 4.62 -5.76
C MET A 1 3.77 4.49 -7.19
N LYS A 2 4.70 4.32 -8.13
CA LYS A 2 4.33 4.20 -9.54
C LYS A 2 3.93 2.77 -9.86
N ILE A 3 3.00 2.62 -10.81
CA ILE A 3 2.52 1.30 -11.18
C ILE A 3 3.64 0.43 -11.79
N SER A 4 4.61 1.05 -12.46
CA SER A 4 5.76 0.35 -13.00
C SER A 4 6.61 -0.29 -11.90
N GLU A 5 6.76 0.38 -10.77
CA GLU A 5 7.48 -0.15 -9.62
C GLU A 5 6.76 -1.35 -9.03
N ILE A 6 5.45 -1.29 -8.96
CA ILE A 6 4.62 -2.38 -8.44
C ILE A 6 4.76 -3.61 -9.34
N ARG A 7 4.76 -3.41 -10.66
CA ARG A 7 4.86 -4.52 -11.62
C ARG A 7 6.22 -5.22 -11.61
N GLU A 8 7.26 -4.53 -11.18
CA GLU A 8 8.60 -5.11 -11.09
C GLU A 8 8.75 -6.06 -9.90
N LEU A 9 7.87 -5.97 -8.91
CA LEU A 9 7.93 -6.83 -7.74
C LEU A 9 7.45 -8.25 -8.08
N THR A 10 8.11 -9.26 -7.47
CA THR A 10 7.60 -10.63 -7.56
C THR A 10 6.30 -10.74 -6.78
N THR A 11 5.54 -11.79 -7.03
CA THR A 11 4.27 -11.99 -6.31
C THR A 11 4.47 -12.10 -4.80
N ALA A 12 5.52 -12.80 -4.38
CA ALA A 12 5.84 -12.93 -2.95
C ALA A 12 6.22 -11.58 -2.35
N GLU A 13 7.08 -10.81 -3.03
CA GLU A 13 7.50 -9.48 -2.58
C GLU A 13 6.30 -8.53 -2.52
N LEU A 14 5.41 -8.62 -3.49
CA LEU A 14 4.21 -7.79 -3.54
C LEU A 14 3.29 -8.08 -2.35
N ALA A 15 3.08 -9.35 -2.04
CA ALA A 15 2.27 -9.74 -0.88
C ALA A 15 2.86 -9.23 0.42
N GLU A 16 4.17 -9.37 0.61
CA GLU A 16 4.88 -8.85 1.79
C GLU A 16 4.76 -7.33 1.88
N ARG A 17 4.92 -6.66 0.75
CA ARG A 17 4.82 -5.19 0.71
C ARG A 17 3.43 -4.72 1.08
N ILE A 18 2.39 -5.41 0.62
CA ILE A 18 1.01 -5.09 0.97
C ILE A 18 0.80 -5.20 2.47
N GLU A 19 1.28 -6.28 3.08
CA GLU A 19 1.15 -6.47 4.53
C GLU A 19 1.86 -5.37 5.31
N ALA A 20 3.07 -5.01 4.90
CA ALA A 20 3.85 -3.96 5.55
C ALA A 20 3.14 -2.60 5.45
N GLU A 21 2.61 -2.28 4.27
CA GLU A 21 1.94 -1.00 4.06
C GLU A 21 0.59 -0.94 4.76
N VAL A 22 -0.13 -2.05 4.85
CA VAL A 22 -1.39 -2.12 5.61
C VAL A 22 -1.13 -1.90 7.10
N ALA A 23 -0.08 -2.50 7.65
CA ALA A 23 0.30 -2.29 9.03
C ALA A 23 0.67 -0.83 9.29
N LYS A 24 1.42 -0.23 8.38
CA LYS A 24 1.79 1.18 8.47
C LYS A 24 0.56 2.09 8.41
N TYR A 25 -0.37 1.79 7.51
CA TYR A 25 -1.63 2.53 7.39
C TYR A 25 -2.43 2.46 8.68
N SER A 26 -2.50 1.28 9.27
CA SER A 26 -3.20 1.04 10.53
C SER A 26 -2.57 1.86 11.66
N ASP A 27 -1.24 1.85 11.77
CA ASP A 27 -0.51 2.63 12.76
C ASP A 27 -0.77 4.13 12.60
N MET A 28 -0.73 4.63 11.38
CA MET A 28 -0.97 6.04 11.11
C MET A 28 -2.40 6.45 11.47
N LYS A 29 -3.34 5.55 11.29
CA LYS A 29 -4.74 5.82 11.60
C LYS A 29 -5.03 5.89 13.10
N PHE A 30 -4.33 5.06 13.89
CA PHE A 30 -4.54 4.97 15.33
C PHE A 30 -3.51 5.75 16.15
N ASN A 31 -2.45 6.22 15.53
CA ASN A 31 -1.40 6.96 16.21
C ASN A 31 -1.66 8.47 16.09
N HIS A 32 -1.99 9.10 17.21
CA HIS A 32 -2.35 10.51 17.25
C HIS A 32 -1.16 11.48 17.35
N ASN A 33 0.06 10.97 17.22
CA ASN A 33 1.27 11.78 17.32
C ASN A 33 1.64 12.49 16.02
N ILE A 34 0.93 12.19 14.92
CA ILE A 34 1.19 12.81 13.61
C ILE A 34 0.33 14.07 13.46
N PRO A 35 0.92 15.20 13.02
CA PRO A 35 0.15 16.43 12.81
C PRO A 35 -0.99 16.20 11.82
N PRO A 36 -2.17 16.78 12.06
CA PRO A 36 -3.35 16.51 11.22
C PRO A 36 -3.17 16.79 9.73
N VAL A 37 -2.37 17.81 9.39
CA VAL A 37 -2.12 18.18 7.99
C VAL A 37 -1.29 17.11 7.27
N GLU A 38 -0.20 16.67 7.89
CA GLU A 38 0.67 15.63 7.33
C GLU A 38 -0.03 14.27 7.32
N ASP A 39 -0.76 13.99 8.39
CA ASP A 39 -1.51 12.75 8.54
C ASP A 39 -2.48 12.54 7.38
N HIS A 40 -3.24 13.58 7.03
CA HIS A 40 -4.24 13.52 5.99
C HIS A 40 -3.65 13.19 4.62
N SER A 41 -2.57 13.88 4.28
CA SER A 41 -1.88 13.71 3.00
C SER A 41 -1.24 12.32 2.88
N GLN A 42 -0.53 11.90 3.93
CA GLN A 42 0.18 10.63 3.94
C GLN A 42 -0.78 9.44 3.95
N ILE A 43 -1.87 9.54 4.68
CA ILE A 43 -2.88 8.47 4.74
C ILE A 43 -3.52 8.27 3.37
N LYS A 44 -3.85 9.35 2.67
CA LYS A 44 -4.42 9.25 1.32
C LYS A 44 -3.46 8.60 0.34
N LYS A 45 -2.19 9.01 0.38
CA LYS A 45 -1.17 8.43 -0.51
C LYS A 45 -0.98 6.95 -0.23
N LEU A 46 -0.86 6.60 1.03
CA LEU A 46 -0.65 5.21 1.45
C LEU A 46 -1.83 4.33 1.06
N ARG A 47 -3.04 4.83 1.24
CA ARG A 47 -4.25 4.12 0.86
C ARG A 47 -4.30 3.84 -0.63
N ARG A 48 -3.91 4.81 -1.46
CA ARG A 48 -3.84 4.65 -2.92
C ARG A 48 -2.80 3.60 -3.30
N ASP A 49 -1.63 3.65 -2.67
CA ASP A 49 -0.56 2.70 -2.94
C ASP A 49 -1.01 1.27 -2.61
N ILE A 50 -1.66 1.09 -1.48
CA ILE A 50 -2.19 -0.21 -1.06
C ILE A 50 -3.22 -0.72 -2.08
N ALA A 51 -4.12 0.16 -2.53
CA ALA A 51 -5.15 -0.20 -3.51
C ALA A 51 -4.52 -0.64 -4.83
N ARG A 52 -3.50 0.06 -5.30
CA ARG A 52 -2.79 -0.30 -6.53
C ARG A 52 -2.08 -1.64 -6.41
N MET A 53 -1.43 -1.88 -5.29
CA MET A 53 -0.74 -3.14 -5.04
C MET A 53 -1.71 -4.32 -4.96
N LYS A 54 -2.83 -4.13 -4.29
CA LYS A 54 -3.87 -5.16 -4.21
C LYS A 54 -4.47 -5.46 -5.58
N CYS A 55 -4.67 -4.42 -6.39
CA CYS A 55 -5.20 -4.57 -7.74
C CYS A 55 -4.25 -5.40 -8.60
N GLU A 56 -2.95 -5.12 -8.55
CA GLU A 56 -1.95 -5.86 -9.30
C GLU A 56 -1.88 -7.32 -8.84
N LEU A 57 -1.90 -7.56 -7.54
CA LEU A 57 -1.88 -8.91 -7.01
C LEU A 57 -3.09 -9.70 -7.47
N ARG A 58 -4.26 -9.09 -7.43
CA ARG A 58 -5.49 -9.72 -7.89
C ARG A 58 -5.43 -10.07 -9.36
N GLN A 59 -4.89 -9.20 -10.21
CA GLN A 59 -4.72 -9.48 -11.63
C GLN A 59 -3.81 -10.66 -11.87
N ARG A 60 -2.74 -10.77 -11.09
CA ARG A 60 -1.82 -11.92 -11.21
C ARG A 60 -2.52 -13.22 -10.83
N GLU A 61 -3.33 -13.20 -9.78
CA GLU A 61 -4.09 -14.37 -9.35
C GLU A 61 -5.11 -14.81 -10.40
N LEU A 62 -5.77 -13.84 -11.04
CA LEU A 62 -6.77 -14.13 -12.08
C LEU A 62 -6.15 -14.64 -13.38
N ASN A 63 -4.90 -14.24 -13.66
CA ASN A 63 -4.22 -14.64 -14.89
C ASN A 63 -3.39 -15.90 -14.76
N ASN A 64 -3.34 -16.47 -13.59
CA ASN A 64 -2.72 -17.78 -13.38
C ASN A 64 -3.79 -18.90 -13.51
#